data_2e242c1e63de34d7444ff58a0e407d64
#
_entry.id   2e242c1e63de34d7444ff58a0e407d64
#
_cell.length_a   1.000
_cell.length_b   1.000
_cell.length_c   1.000
_cell.angle_alpha   90.00
_cell.angle_beta   90.00
_cell.angle_gamma   90.00
#
_symmetry.space_group_name_H-M   'P 1'
#
loop_
_entity.id
_entity.type
_entity.pdbx_description
1 polymer ?
#
loop_
_entity_poly.entity_id
_entity_poly.type
_entity_poly.pdbx_seq_one_letter_code
_entity_poly.pdbx_strand_id
1 'polypeptide(L)'
;MYKRFAVFLCVARLFAQQAPAPELLQGVASRAPLTLQDFLGMADRNNPTLQQAAAMIRRSEAEAVQASLYPNPSIGYEGDQIRGGSYGGGEQGGFVAQTIVLGGKLGLRRDIYQQQKQSAQIVAEAQRKRVHSEVTQMFYHALSAQQRVLVRGRLLGLASDAAQTARQLANVGQADSPDVLEAEVEQEQAAIDYTVSQREFMQRFKSLAAVAGRPATEIAPLDAALDAPPNMDEARIVDTIVQQGPTVKEAQQQVAIAQARLKAAKREVVPDLQLRAGEQENLEALPEAPGRKTGAQSFASVGIELPLWNRNQGNQQAASAELEEARLEITRSQLSLRRDAEGLLENYLSAKLEAERYRTALLPRARRAYELYLAKYQNMAQAYPQVIVSQRTLFELEVHYIDALDRMWQNAIALENDTLQGGLEKPK
;
A
#
# COMPACT_ATOMS: atom_id res chain seq x y z
N MET A 1 5.09 -2.78 88.38
CA MET A 1 5.13 -3.96 87.52
C MET A 1 4.44 -3.64 86.21
N TYR A 2 5.22 -3.22 85.25
CA TYR A 2 4.71 -2.85 83.90
C TYR A 2 4.81 -4.10 82.93
N LYS A 3 3.69 -4.53 82.41
CA LYS A 3 3.67 -5.53 81.27
C LYS A 3 3.52 -4.75 79.99
N ARG A 4 4.57 -4.81 79.15
CA ARG A 4 4.61 -4.30 77.78
C ARG A 4 3.77 -5.19 76.87
N PHE A 5 2.74 -4.64 76.22
CA PHE A 5 2.07 -5.24 75.10
C PHE A 5 2.83 -4.86 73.80
N ALA A 6 3.40 -5.81 73.15
CA ALA A 6 3.99 -5.65 71.82
C ALA A 6 2.89 -5.85 70.79
N VAL A 7 2.57 -4.77 70.04
CA VAL A 7 1.68 -4.83 68.91
C VAL A 7 2.51 -5.29 67.71
N PHE A 8 2.22 -6.51 67.23
CA PHE A 8 2.76 -7.03 65.99
C PHE A 8 2.03 -6.35 64.80
N LEU A 9 2.69 -5.42 64.11
CA LEU A 9 2.26 -4.91 62.80
C LEU A 9 2.55 -5.98 61.74
N CYS A 10 1.55 -6.78 61.37
CA CYS A 10 1.59 -7.61 60.19
C CYS A 10 1.39 -6.72 58.95
N VAL A 11 2.50 -6.33 58.29
CA VAL A 11 2.48 -5.74 56.98
C VAL A 11 2.13 -6.86 55.99
N ALA A 12 0.86 -6.97 55.65
CA ALA A 12 0.43 -7.80 54.54
C ALA A 12 0.96 -7.18 53.23
N ARG A 13 2.06 -7.68 52.70
CA ARG A 13 2.43 -7.49 51.29
C ARG A 13 1.34 -8.14 50.45
N LEU A 14 0.46 -7.34 49.87
CA LEU A 14 -0.37 -7.80 48.77
C LEU A 14 0.60 -8.10 47.61
N PHE A 15 0.91 -9.39 47.43
CA PHE A 15 1.38 -9.89 46.15
C PHE A 15 0.20 -9.73 45.18
N ALA A 16 0.32 -8.80 44.24
CA ALA A 16 -0.50 -8.78 43.08
C ALA A 16 -0.21 -10.09 42.33
N GLN A 17 -1.01 -11.12 42.59
CA GLN A 17 -1.03 -12.34 41.79
C GLN A 17 -1.51 -11.92 40.39
N GLN A 18 -0.58 -11.82 39.47
CA GLN A 18 -0.92 -11.71 38.06
C GLN A 18 -1.77 -12.94 37.72
N ALA A 19 -3.01 -12.72 37.32
CA ALA A 19 -3.87 -13.78 36.79
C ALA A 19 -3.07 -14.55 35.71
N PRO A 20 -3.13 -15.90 35.71
CA PRO A 20 -2.39 -16.67 34.72
C PRO A 20 -2.83 -16.27 33.32
N ALA A 21 -1.89 -15.84 32.51
CA ALA A 21 -2.15 -15.56 31.10
C ALA A 21 -2.68 -16.86 30.47
N PRO A 22 -3.81 -16.82 29.77
CA PRO A 22 -4.40 -18.02 29.19
C PRO A 22 -3.47 -18.65 28.16
N GLU A 23 -3.60 -19.95 28.02
CA GLU A 23 -2.69 -20.83 27.27
C GLU A 23 -2.32 -20.34 25.85
N LEU A 24 -3.24 -19.66 25.17
CA LEU A 24 -3.02 -19.11 23.81
C LEU A 24 -1.96 -18.00 23.73
N LEU A 25 -1.73 -17.22 24.81
CA LEU A 25 -0.73 -16.16 24.85
C LEU A 25 0.49 -16.50 25.72
N GLN A 26 0.49 -17.59 26.49
CA GLN A 26 1.66 -17.97 27.29
C GLN A 26 2.89 -18.28 26.43
N GLY A 27 2.70 -18.89 25.25
CA GLY A 27 3.76 -19.06 24.25
C GLY A 27 4.16 -17.80 23.49
N VAL A 28 3.28 -16.78 23.44
CA VAL A 28 3.53 -15.49 22.78
C VAL A 28 4.39 -14.59 23.66
N ALA A 29 4.08 -14.52 24.97
CA ALA A 29 4.78 -13.65 25.92
C ALA A 29 6.27 -14.01 26.14
N SER A 30 6.69 -15.22 25.78
CA SER A 30 8.08 -15.68 25.88
C SER A 30 8.94 -15.33 24.66
N ARG A 31 8.35 -14.79 23.60
CA ARG A 31 9.06 -14.40 22.37
C ARG A 31 9.58 -12.97 22.45
N ALA A 32 10.67 -12.70 21.72
CA ALA A 32 11.15 -11.34 21.56
C ALA A 32 10.08 -10.48 20.88
N PRO A 33 9.80 -9.28 21.41
CA PRO A 33 8.84 -8.37 20.80
C PRO A 33 9.30 -7.93 19.42
N LEU A 34 8.33 -7.76 18.50
CA LEU A 34 8.57 -7.25 17.15
C LEU A 34 8.21 -5.77 17.07
N THR A 35 9.10 -5.01 16.44
CA THR A 35 8.94 -3.58 16.23
C THR A 35 8.36 -3.27 14.84
N LEU A 36 7.87 -2.05 14.64
CA LEU A 36 7.46 -1.55 13.32
C LEU A 36 8.59 -1.69 12.28
N GLN A 37 9.83 -1.43 12.68
CA GLN A 37 11.00 -1.49 11.78
C GLN A 37 11.26 -2.93 11.28
N ASP A 38 11.00 -3.93 12.11
CA ASP A 38 11.12 -5.34 11.70
C ASP A 38 10.14 -5.66 10.56
N PHE A 39 8.88 -5.21 10.69
CA PHE A 39 7.86 -5.42 9.65
C PHE A 39 8.13 -4.61 8.38
N LEU A 40 8.59 -3.37 8.48
CA LEU A 40 9.00 -2.57 7.32
C LEU A 40 10.16 -3.24 6.59
N GLY A 41 11.16 -3.72 7.33
CA GLY A 41 12.28 -4.46 6.75
C GLY A 41 11.89 -5.81 6.12
N MET A 42 10.86 -6.49 6.66
CA MET A 42 10.28 -7.68 6.03
C MET A 42 9.58 -7.32 4.73
N ALA A 43 8.77 -6.27 4.72
CA ALA A 43 8.03 -5.80 3.55
C ALA A 43 8.97 -5.38 2.41
N ASP A 44 10.00 -4.61 2.68
CA ASP A 44 10.98 -4.19 1.68
C ASP A 44 11.64 -5.39 0.97
N ARG A 45 11.83 -6.52 1.68
CA ARG A 45 12.47 -7.72 1.11
C ARG A 45 11.50 -8.69 0.44
N ASN A 46 10.27 -8.80 0.94
CA ASN A 46 9.38 -9.92 0.60
C ASN A 46 8.08 -9.49 -0.08
N ASN A 47 7.68 -8.20 -0.03
CA ASN A 47 6.42 -7.79 -0.64
C ASN A 47 6.50 -7.88 -2.17
N PRO A 48 5.63 -8.68 -2.83
CA PRO A 48 5.71 -8.92 -4.26
C PRO A 48 5.41 -7.68 -5.11
N THR A 49 4.63 -6.72 -4.60
CA THR A 49 4.28 -5.50 -5.35
C THR A 49 5.48 -4.58 -5.56
N LEU A 50 6.45 -4.57 -4.64
CA LEU A 50 7.71 -3.86 -4.82
C LEU A 50 8.57 -4.48 -5.92
N GLN A 51 8.59 -5.81 -6.01
CA GLN A 51 9.26 -6.52 -7.09
C GLN A 51 8.57 -6.28 -8.45
N GLN A 52 7.22 -6.22 -8.48
CA GLN A 52 6.46 -5.85 -9.66
C GLN A 52 6.78 -4.42 -10.12
N ALA A 53 6.85 -3.45 -9.21
CA ALA A 53 7.23 -2.07 -9.52
C ALA A 53 8.64 -1.99 -10.11
N ALA A 54 9.63 -2.71 -9.54
CA ALA A 54 10.97 -2.81 -10.11
C ALA A 54 10.99 -3.46 -11.52
N ALA A 55 10.11 -4.44 -11.77
CA ALA A 55 9.97 -5.05 -13.09
C ALA A 55 9.37 -4.08 -14.11
N MET A 56 8.44 -3.19 -13.72
CA MET A 56 7.89 -2.14 -14.60
C MET A 56 8.97 -1.18 -15.09
N ILE A 57 9.90 -0.76 -14.22
CA ILE A 57 11.03 0.10 -14.60
C ILE A 57 11.89 -0.61 -15.66
N ARG A 58 12.28 -1.89 -15.43
CA ARG A 58 13.08 -2.65 -16.39
C ARG A 58 12.36 -2.85 -17.72
N ARG A 59 11.03 -3.04 -17.70
CA ARG A 59 10.21 -3.12 -18.91
C ARG A 59 10.29 -1.84 -19.73
N SER A 60 10.02 -0.69 -19.11
CA SER A 60 10.08 0.60 -19.81
C SER A 60 11.48 0.93 -20.35
N GLU A 61 12.54 0.50 -19.64
CA GLU A 61 13.91 0.61 -20.11
C GLU A 61 14.18 -0.25 -21.36
N ALA A 62 13.72 -1.49 -21.37
CA ALA A 62 13.85 -2.38 -22.53
C ALA A 62 13.04 -1.86 -23.73
N GLU A 63 11.83 -1.33 -23.49
CA GLU A 63 10.99 -0.69 -24.51
C GLU A 63 11.67 0.56 -25.11
N ALA A 64 12.37 1.37 -24.30
CA ALA A 64 13.16 2.51 -24.78
C ALA A 64 14.31 2.07 -25.70
N VAL A 65 14.98 0.98 -25.36
CA VAL A 65 16.01 0.38 -26.24
C VAL A 65 15.38 -0.06 -27.55
N GLN A 66 14.30 -0.85 -27.51
CA GLN A 66 13.63 -1.38 -28.69
C GLN A 66 13.14 -0.26 -29.62
N ALA A 67 12.59 0.82 -29.06
CA ALA A 67 12.07 1.95 -29.83
C ALA A 67 13.16 2.76 -30.54
N SER A 68 14.42 2.62 -30.16
CA SER A 68 15.56 3.31 -30.75
C SER A 68 16.22 2.53 -31.90
N LEU A 69 15.86 1.25 -32.07
CA LEU A 69 16.48 0.39 -33.08
C LEU A 69 15.96 0.72 -34.48
N TYR A 70 16.87 0.66 -35.44
CA TYR A 70 16.50 0.72 -36.85
C TYR A 70 15.74 -0.54 -37.26
N PRO A 71 14.79 -0.43 -38.22
CA PRO A 71 14.21 -1.61 -38.85
C PRO A 71 15.30 -2.53 -39.43
N ASN A 72 15.11 -3.83 -39.29
CA ASN A 72 16.04 -4.78 -39.85
C ASN A 72 16.04 -4.72 -41.40
N PRO A 73 17.19 -4.98 -42.04
CA PRO A 73 17.21 -5.19 -43.49
C PRO A 73 16.37 -6.41 -43.88
N SER A 74 15.70 -6.33 -44.99
CA SER A 74 15.00 -7.45 -45.59
C SER A 74 15.81 -7.99 -46.74
N ILE A 75 15.86 -9.32 -46.87
CA ILE A 75 16.44 -10.04 -48.01
C ILE A 75 15.30 -10.75 -48.69
N GLY A 76 15.24 -10.65 -49.99
CA GLY A 76 14.19 -11.28 -50.76
C GLY A 76 14.66 -11.76 -52.15
N TYR A 77 13.82 -12.56 -52.75
CA TYR A 77 13.92 -12.95 -54.15
C TYR A 77 12.85 -12.19 -54.93
N GLU A 78 13.21 -11.75 -56.13
CA GLU A 78 12.33 -11.10 -57.07
C GLU A 78 12.45 -11.76 -58.45
N GLY A 79 11.32 -11.94 -59.07
CA GLY A 79 11.29 -12.41 -60.46
C GLY A 79 10.27 -11.59 -61.24
N ASP A 80 10.72 -10.98 -62.34
CA ASP A 80 9.90 -10.14 -63.18
C ASP A 80 9.89 -10.73 -64.60
N GLN A 81 8.80 -10.50 -65.31
CA GLN A 81 8.64 -10.98 -66.72
C GLN A 81 8.89 -12.48 -66.93
N ILE A 82 8.59 -13.32 -65.94
CA ILE A 82 8.88 -14.77 -65.97
C ILE A 82 8.13 -15.51 -67.11
N ARG A 83 6.93 -15.01 -67.47
CA ARG A 83 6.10 -15.55 -68.55
C ARG A 83 5.36 -14.46 -69.31
N GLY A 84 5.40 -14.46 -70.60
CA GLY A 84 4.58 -13.62 -71.48
C GLY A 84 5.34 -13.06 -72.69
N GLY A 85 4.70 -12.88 -73.81
CA GLY A 85 5.27 -12.27 -74.97
C GLY A 85 6.48 -13.02 -75.54
N SER A 86 7.50 -12.32 -75.95
CA SER A 86 8.78 -12.85 -76.44
C SER A 86 9.83 -13.09 -75.38
N TYR A 87 9.49 -12.86 -74.07
CA TYR A 87 10.43 -13.02 -72.97
C TYR A 87 10.57 -14.49 -72.58
N GLY A 88 11.76 -15.00 -72.64
CA GLY A 88 12.09 -16.38 -72.34
C GLY A 88 12.72 -16.58 -70.95
N GLY A 89 11.95 -16.41 -69.88
CA GLY A 89 12.40 -16.63 -68.47
C GLY A 89 12.59 -15.41 -67.65
N GLY A 90 12.48 -14.18 -68.18
CA GLY A 90 12.50 -12.91 -67.46
C GLY A 90 13.76 -12.59 -66.68
N GLU A 91 13.63 -11.73 -65.74
CA GLU A 91 14.68 -11.29 -64.79
C GLU A 91 14.43 -11.94 -63.46
N GLN A 92 15.39 -12.60 -62.89
CA GLN A 92 15.26 -13.32 -61.63
C GLN A 92 16.49 -13.10 -60.79
N GLY A 93 16.29 -12.70 -59.52
CA GLY A 93 17.44 -12.38 -58.66
C GLY A 93 17.11 -12.18 -57.21
N GLY A 94 18.13 -11.86 -56.45
CA GLY A 94 18.02 -11.53 -55.00
C GLY A 94 18.23 -10.05 -54.78
N PHE A 95 17.58 -9.55 -53.70
CA PHE A 95 17.77 -8.17 -53.26
C PHE A 95 17.94 -8.05 -51.76
N VAL A 96 18.55 -6.96 -51.33
CA VAL A 96 18.56 -6.46 -49.94
C VAL A 96 17.85 -5.11 -49.93
N ALA A 97 16.93 -4.92 -49.00
CA ALA A 97 16.26 -3.63 -48.80
C ALA A 97 16.39 -3.16 -47.35
N GLN A 98 16.58 -1.86 -47.19
CA GLN A 98 16.72 -1.21 -45.90
C GLN A 98 15.92 0.09 -45.85
N THR A 99 15.09 0.26 -44.79
CA THR A 99 14.45 1.53 -44.52
C THR A 99 15.35 2.36 -43.57
N ILE A 100 15.70 3.55 -44.02
CA ILE A 100 16.43 4.53 -43.19
C ILE A 100 15.42 5.52 -42.63
N VAL A 101 15.18 5.41 -41.29
CA VAL A 101 14.25 6.30 -40.58
C VAL A 101 14.85 7.68 -40.44
N LEU A 102 14.23 8.68 -41.08
CA LEU A 102 14.69 10.06 -41.10
C LEU A 102 13.99 10.94 -40.05
N GLY A 103 14.39 12.20 -39.97
CA GLY A 103 13.74 13.18 -39.12
C GLY A 103 13.94 13.02 -37.62
N GLY A 104 14.83 12.12 -37.18
CA GLY A 104 15.07 11.85 -35.76
C GLY A 104 13.92 11.09 -35.09
N LYS A 105 13.02 10.44 -35.85
CA LYS A 105 11.85 9.73 -35.31
C LYS A 105 12.20 8.67 -34.28
N LEU A 106 13.29 7.91 -34.49
CA LEU A 106 13.74 6.90 -33.53
C LEU A 106 14.13 7.51 -32.17
N GLY A 107 14.81 8.67 -32.19
CA GLY A 107 15.11 9.42 -30.98
C GLY A 107 13.85 9.89 -30.25
N LEU A 108 12.85 10.40 -30.97
CA LEU A 108 11.59 10.84 -30.39
C LEU A 108 10.76 9.66 -29.84
N ARG A 109 10.76 8.51 -30.54
CA ARG A 109 10.14 7.29 -30.01
C ARG A 109 10.83 6.82 -28.74
N ARG A 110 12.16 6.82 -28.70
CA ARG A 110 12.92 6.51 -27.48
C ARG A 110 12.58 7.48 -26.36
N ASP A 111 12.45 8.78 -26.63
CA ASP A 111 12.11 9.79 -25.63
C ASP A 111 10.77 9.50 -24.94
N ILE A 112 9.74 9.03 -25.66
CA ILE A 112 8.46 8.63 -25.09
C ILE A 112 8.68 7.56 -24.01
N TYR A 113 9.44 6.50 -24.30
CA TYR A 113 9.70 5.42 -23.37
C TYR A 113 10.64 5.82 -22.22
N GLN A 114 11.52 6.81 -22.44
CA GLN A 114 12.31 7.39 -21.36
C GLN A 114 11.42 8.16 -20.38
N GLN A 115 10.42 8.90 -20.86
CA GLN A 115 9.43 9.52 -19.99
C GLN A 115 8.56 8.48 -19.27
N GLN A 116 8.19 7.39 -19.94
CA GLN A 116 7.49 6.27 -19.30
C GLN A 116 8.34 5.57 -18.23
N LYS A 117 9.66 5.46 -18.43
CA LYS A 117 10.59 4.96 -17.39
C LYS A 117 10.56 5.87 -16.16
N GLN A 118 10.55 7.19 -16.34
CA GLN A 118 10.44 8.14 -15.23
C GLN A 118 9.10 8.00 -14.50
N SER A 119 7.99 7.82 -15.25
CA SER A 119 6.68 7.51 -14.65
C SER A 119 6.74 6.21 -13.83
N ALA A 120 7.32 5.16 -14.38
CA ALA A 120 7.49 3.88 -13.68
C ALA A 120 8.33 4.02 -12.38
N GLN A 121 9.32 4.92 -12.36
CA GLN A 121 10.09 5.22 -11.15
C GLN A 121 9.24 5.94 -10.09
N ILE A 122 8.44 6.94 -10.50
CA ILE A 122 7.50 7.63 -9.60
C ILE A 122 6.48 6.65 -9.03
N VAL A 123 5.92 5.77 -9.86
CA VAL A 123 4.97 4.72 -9.44
C VAL A 123 5.65 3.73 -8.48
N ALA A 124 6.92 3.38 -8.68
CA ALA A 124 7.65 2.49 -7.79
C ALA A 124 7.89 3.14 -6.41
N GLU A 125 8.24 4.42 -6.36
CA GLU A 125 8.36 5.17 -5.12
C GLU A 125 7.02 5.30 -4.39
N ALA A 126 5.93 5.60 -5.14
CA ALA A 126 4.58 5.63 -4.60
C ALA A 126 4.15 4.26 -4.04
N GLN A 127 4.48 3.17 -4.74
CA GLN A 127 4.19 1.82 -4.28
C GLN A 127 4.94 1.48 -2.98
N ARG A 128 6.20 1.89 -2.85
CA ARG A 128 6.95 1.71 -1.61
C ARG A 128 6.31 2.47 -0.45
N LYS A 129 5.94 3.72 -0.66
CA LYS A 129 5.20 4.51 0.34
C LYS A 129 3.88 3.85 0.72
N ARG A 130 3.13 3.33 -0.27
CA ARG A 130 1.86 2.62 -0.06
C ARG A 130 2.04 1.37 0.80
N VAL A 131 3.05 0.54 0.51
CA VAL A 131 3.39 -0.64 1.30
C VAL A 131 3.78 -0.26 2.73
N HIS A 132 4.63 0.75 2.89
CA HIS A 132 5.05 1.23 4.22
C HIS A 132 3.86 1.80 5.00
N SER A 133 2.98 2.55 4.35
CA SER A 133 1.75 3.08 4.96
C SER A 133 0.87 1.95 5.48
N GLU A 134 0.57 0.95 4.64
CA GLU A 134 -0.30 -0.16 5.04
C GLU A 134 0.32 -1.03 6.13
N VAL A 135 1.62 -1.33 6.05
CA VAL A 135 2.34 -2.04 7.13
C VAL A 135 2.25 -1.26 8.44
N THR A 136 2.45 0.05 8.42
CA THR A 136 2.36 0.91 9.61
C THR A 136 0.93 0.94 10.15
N GLN A 137 -0.08 1.11 9.30
CA GLN A 137 -1.49 1.06 9.71
C GLN A 137 -1.85 -0.27 10.35
N MET A 138 -1.51 -1.38 9.69
CA MET A 138 -1.78 -2.73 10.20
C MET A 138 -1.03 -3.02 11.51
N PHE A 139 0.20 -2.47 11.67
CA PHE A 139 0.96 -2.60 12.90
C PHE A 139 0.26 -1.91 14.08
N TYR A 140 -0.18 -0.66 13.93
CA TYR A 140 -0.89 0.05 14.98
C TYR A 140 -2.29 -0.52 15.24
N HIS A 141 -2.97 -1.05 14.22
CA HIS A 141 -4.20 -1.82 14.39
C HIS A 141 -3.98 -3.08 15.23
N ALA A 142 -2.92 -3.82 14.96
CA ALA A 142 -2.58 -5.03 15.74
C ALA A 142 -2.13 -4.66 17.17
N LEU A 143 -1.38 -3.56 17.34
CA LEU A 143 -0.97 -3.04 18.64
C LEU A 143 -2.17 -2.60 19.48
N SER A 144 -3.16 -1.92 18.89
CA SER A 144 -4.42 -1.55 19.53
C SER A 144 -5.19 -2.79 19.99
N ALA A 145 -5.25 -3.83 19.15
CA ALA A 145 -5.87 -5.09 19.53
C ALA A 145 -5.12 -5.79 20.67
N GLN A 146 -3.78 -5.76 20.67
CA GLN A 146 -2.96 -6.27 21.78
C GLN A 146 -3.29 -5.53 23.10
N GLN A 147 -3.43 -4.21 23.06
CA GLN A 147 -3.80 -3.44 24.25
C GLN A 147 -5.22 -3.78 24.75
N ARG A 148 -6.18 -4.00 23.83
CA ARG A 148 -7.52 -4.48 24.20
C ARG A 148 -7.48 -5.85 24.90
N VAL A 149 -6.64 -6.78 24.43
CA VAL A 149 -6.44 -8.07 25.11
C VAL A 149 -5.96 -7.88 26.57
N LEU A 150 -5.00 -6.95 26.79
CA LEU A 150 -4.51 -6.68 28.13
C LEU A 150 -5.59 -6.07 29.05
N VAL A 151 -6.42 -5.15 28.52
CA VAL A 151 -7.54 -4.54 29.24
C VAL A 151 -8.60 -5.59 29.60
N ARG A 152 -9.03 -6.38 28.60
CA ARG A 152 -10.05 -7.44 28.79
C ARG A 152 -9.56 -8.55 29.70
N GLY A 153 -8.26 -8.90 29.66
CA GLY A 153 -7.66 -9.87 30.59
C GLY A 153 -7.70 -9.39 32.06
N ARG A 154 -7.43 -8.11 32.30
CA ARG A 154 -7.58 -7.52 33.65
C ARG A 154 -9.03 -7.56 34.14
N LEU A 155 -9.99 -7.23 33.25
CA LEU A 155 -11.41 -7.28 33.60
C LEU A 155 -11.83 -8.73 33.95
N LEU A 156 -11.43 -9.73 33.15
CA LEU A 156 -11.72 -11.14 33.44
C LEU A 156 -11.15 -11.56 34.79
N GLY A 157 -9.91 -11.17 35.12
CA GLY A 157 -9.33 -11.45 36.44
C GLY A 157 -10.19 -10.90 37.56
N LEU A 158 -10.57 -9.63 37.49
CA LEU A 158 -11.41 -8.97 38.51
C LEU A 158 -12.82 -9.56 38.60
N ALA A 159 -13.43 -9.91 37.44
CA ALA A 159 -14.74 -10.57 37.43
C ALA A 159 -14.71 -11.97 38.04
N SER A 160 -13.61 -12.71 37.82
CA SER A 160 -13.39 -14.03 38.46
C SER A 160 -13.22 -13.93 39.97
N ASP A 161 -12.43 -12.96 40.45
CA ASP A 161 -12.26 -12.69 41.88
C ASP A 161 -13.60 -12.29 42.52
N ALA A 162 -14.39 -11.51 41.82
CA ALA A 162 -15.72 -11.09 42.25
C ALA A 162 -16.69 -12.26 42.41
N ALA A 163 -16.78 -13.12 41.39
CA ALA A 163 -17.64 -14.30 41.43
C ALA A 163 -17.22 -15.28 42.56
N GLN A 164 -15.92 -15.45 42.76
CA GLN A 164 -15.41 -16.23 43.87
C GLN A 164 -15.80 -15.62 45.24
N THR A 165 -15.70 -14.30 45.39
CA THR A 165 -16.09 -13.59 46.63
C THR A 165 -17.57 -13.72 46.88
N ALA A 166 -18.41 -13.54 45.84
CA ALA A 166 -19.86 -13.67 45.98
C ALA A 166 -20.26 -15.10 46.45
N ARG A 167 -19.65 -16.13 45.89
CA ARG A 167 -19.85 -17.54 46.36
C ARG A 167 -19.45 -17.73 47.81
N GLN A 168 -18.31 -17.16 48.24
CA GLN A 168 -17.86 -17.26 49.66
C GLN A 168 -18.82 -16.56 50.63
N LEU A 169 -19.31 -15.35 50.25
CA LEU A 169 -20.30 -14.61 51.06
C LEU A 169 -21.64 -15.34 51.14
N ALA A 170 -22.09 -15.98 50.06
CA ALA A 170 -23.31 -16.77 50.03
C ALA A 170 -23.20 -17.99 50.95
N ASN A 171 -22.03 -18.66 51.00
CA ASN A 171 -21.78 -19.81 51.84
C ASN A 171 -21.87 -19.47 53.37
N VAL A 172 -21.62 -18.21 53.74
CA VAL A 172 -21.74 -17.74 55.13
C VAL A 172 -23.05 -16.96 55.39
N GLY A 173 -23.97 -16.96 54.40
CA GLY A 173 -25.30 -16.31 54.52
C GLY A 173 -25.25 -14.78 54.42
N GLN A 174 -24.19 -14.18 53.85
CA GLN A 174 -23.99 -12.72 53.68
C GLN A 174 -24.24 -12.23 52.26
N ALA A 175 -24.55 -13.08 51.31
CA ALA A 175 -25.01 -12.75 49.98
C ALA A 175 -26.15 -13.65 49.55
N ASP A 176 -27.04 -13.12 48.70
CA ASP A 176 -28.18 -13.86 48.17
C ASP A 176 -27.82 -14.58 46.86
N SER A 177 -28.60 -15.62 46.53
CA SER A 177 -28.42 -16.39 45.28
C SER A 177 -28.39 -15.55 44.00
N PRO A 178 -29.24 -14.51 43.83
CA PRO A 178 -29.17 -13.60 42.70
C PRO A 178 -27.83 -12.88 42.55
N ASP A 179 -27.20 -12.44 43.64
CA ASP A 179 -25.90 -11.75 43.61
C ASP A 179 -24.78 -12.65 43.08
N VAL A 180 -24.82 -13.94 43.45
CA VAL A 180 -23.86 -14.94 42.93
C VAL A 180 -24.06 -15.17 41.44
N LEU A 181 -25.31 -15.35 41.00
CA LEU A 181 -25.62 -15.54 39.59
C LEU A 181 -25.25 -14.36 38.73
N GLU A 182 -25.47 -13.11 39.21
CA GLU A 182 -25.07 -11.88 38.52
C GLU A 182 -23.54 -11.80 38.36
N ALA A 183 -22.78 -12.13 39.41
CA ALA A 183 -21.32 -12.16 39.36
C ALA A 183 -20.79 -13.26 38.42
N GLU A 184 -21.46 -14.41 38.35
CA GLU A 184 -21.10 -15.49 37.41
C GLU A 184 -21.41 -15.09 35.95
N VAL A 185 -22.54 -14.45 35.67
CA VAL A 185 -22.86 -13.90 34.34
C VAL A 185 -21.81 -12.89 33.91
N GLU A 186 -21.39 -11.99 34.78
CA GLU A 186 -20.34 -11.02 34.48
C GLU A 186 -18.99 -11.68 34.21
N GLN A 187 -18.62 -12.72 34.96
CA GLN A 187 -17.43 -13.52 34.72
C GLN A 187 -17.45 -14.17 33.35
N GLU A 188 -18.57 -14.82 32.98
CA GLU A 188 -18.69 -15.48 31.67
C GLU A 188 -18.67 -14.46 30.52
N GLN A 189 -19.30 -13.30 30.67
CA GLN A 189 -19.26 -12.23 29.69
C GLN A 189 -17.82 -11.73 29.50
N ALA A 190 -17.08 -11.49 30.59
CA ALA A 190 -15.69 -11.08 30.53
C ALA A 190 -14.80 -12.14 29.88
N ALA A 191 -15.07 -13.42 30.09
CA ALA A 191 -14.34 -14.53 29.46
C ALA A 191 -14.58 -14.61 27.95
N ILE A 192 -15.82 -14.39 27.52
CA ILE A 192 -16.17 -14.27 26.09
C ILE A 192 -15.41 -13.11 25.46
N ASP A 193 -15.54 -11.90 26.03
CA ASP A 193 -14.91 -10.68 25.51
C ASP A 193 -13.38 -10.81 25.42
N TYR A 194 -12.77 -11.43 26.42
CA TYR A 194 -11.35 -11.70 26.41
C TYR A 194 -10.95 -12.66 25.28
N THR A 195 -11.67 -13.77 25.13
CA THR A 195 -11.40 -14.74 24.05
C THR A 195 -11.59 -14.14 22.66
N VAL A 196 -12.62 -13.31 22.48
CA VAL A 196 -12.86 -12.56 21.23
C VAL A 196 -11.71 -11.62 20.94
N SER A 197 -11.26 -10.84 21.93
CA SER A 197 -10.14 -9.90 21.75
C SER A 197 -8.81 -10.60 21.40
N GLN A 198 -8.56 -11.79 21.94
CA GLN A 198 -7.40 -12.61 21.56
C GLN A 198 -7.46 -13.05 20.09
N ARG A 199 -8.63 -13.50 19.64
CA ARG A 199 -8.83 -13.91 18.23
C ARG A 199 -8.67 -12.71 17.28
N GLU A 200 -9.16 -11.53 17.68
CA GLU A 200 -8.98 -10.29 16.93
C GLU A 200 -7.50 -9.91 16.81
N PHE A 201 -6.74 -9.95 17.90
CA PHE A 201 -5.30 -9.71 17.86
C PHE A 201 -4.58 -10.68 16.91
N MET A 202 -4.86 -11.99 17.04
CA MET A 202 -4.26 -13.01 16.17
C MET A 202 -4.58 -12.77 14.69
N GLN A 203 -5.81 -12.40 14.37
CA GLN A 203 -6.24 -12.09 13.00
C GLN A 203 -5.52 -10.86 12.46
N ARG A 204 -5.44 -9.77 13.24
CA ARG A 204 -4.76 -8.54 12.84
C ARG A 204 -3.25 -8.73 12.67
N PHE A 205 -2.62 -9.51 13.56
CA PHE A 205 -1.20 -9.87 13.43
C PHE A 205 -0.94 -10.67 12.14
N LYS A 206 -1.78 -11.66 11.82
CA LYS A 206 -1.65 -12.43 10.57
C LYS A 206 -1.84 -11.55 9.32
N SER A 207 -2.76 -10.60 9.36
CA SER A 207 -2.96 -9.63 8.27
C SER A 207 -1.72 -8.75 8.09
N LEU A 208 -1.14 -8.24 9.18
CA LEU A 208 0.12 -7.50 9.18
C LEU A 208 1.26 -8.32 8.56
N ALA A 209 1.43 -9.57 9.01
CA ALA A 209 2.45 -10.48 8.50
C ALA A 209 2.27 -10.78 6.99
N ALA A 210 1.03 -10.86 6.52
CA ALA A 210 0.73 -11.06 5.10
C ALA A 210 1.12 -9.85 4.26
N VAL A 211 0.79 -8.62 4.70
CA VAL A 211 1.19 -7.37 4.01
C VAL A 211 2.71 -7.20 4.01
N ALA A 212 3.38 -7.61 5.10
CA ALA A 212 4.83 -7.66 5.17
C ALA A 212 5.47 -8.77 4.30
N GLY A 213 4.66 -9.56 3.58
CA GLY A 213 5.13 -10.63 2.70
C GLY A 213 5.62 -11.89 3.42
N ARG A 214 5.28 -12.06 4.71
CA ARG A 214 5.66 -13.21 5.52
C ARG A 214 4.49 -13.79 6.33
N PRO A 215 3.49 -14.39 5.67
CA PRO A 215 2.27 -14.85 6.33
C PRO A 215 2.49 -15.96 7.36
N ALA A 216 3.61 -16.69 7.29
CA ALA A 216 3.99 -17.73 8.24
C ALA A 216 4.74 -17.21 9.48
N THR A 217 4.80 -15.87 9.68
CA THR A 217 5.43 -15.30 10.88
C THR A 217 4.66 -15.75 12.13
N GLU A 218 5.39 -16.30 13.09
CA GLU A 218 4.81 -16.69 14.38
C GLU A 218 4.39 -15.46 15.17
N ILE A 219 3.24 -15.58 15.85
CA ILE A 219 2.67 -14.48 16.63
C ILE A 219 3.62 -14.16 17.79
N ALA A 220 3.98 -12.90 17.92
CA ALA A 220 4.84 -12.34 18.95
C ALA A 220 4.25 -11.03 19.50
N PRO A 221 4.65 -10.58 20.69
CA PRO A 221 4.26 -9.28 21.20
C PRO A 221 4.74 -8.16 20.25
N LEU A 222 3.95 -7.10 20.15
CA LEU A 222 4.33 -5.89 19.43
C LEU A 222 4.82 -4.84 20.42
N ASP A 223 5.91 -4.17 20.08
CA ASP A 223 6.51 -3.13 20.92
C ASP A 223 6.50 -1.77 20.22
N ALA A 224 5.63 -0.89 20.70
CA ALA A 224 5.58 0.52 20.36
C ALA A 224 4.69 1.29 21.35
N ALA A 225 4.83 2.61 21.38
CA ALA A 225 3.96 3.51 22.14
C ALA A 225 2.73 3.87 21.30
N LEU A 226 1.54 3.47 21.77
CA LEU A 226 0.28 3.79 21.11
C LEU A 226 -0.17 5.25 21.40
N ASP A 227 0.19 5.79 22.55
CA ASP A 227 -0.22 7.12 23.05
C ASP A 227 0.67 8.30 22.61
N ALA A 228 1.66 8.03 21.75
CA ALA A 228 2.60 9.01 21.21
C ALA A 228 2.42 9.14 19.69
N PRO A 229 1.40 9.88 19.20
CA PRO A 229 1.18 10.08 17.77
C PRO A 229 2.33 10.85 17.14
N PRO A 230 2.54 10.70 15.82
CA PRO A 230 3.56 11.44 15.10
C PRO A 230 3.30 12.95 15.20
N ASN A 231 4.38 13.72 15.28
CA ASN A 231 4.29 15.18 15.29
C ASN A 231 4.10 15.69 13.86
N MET A 232 2.89 16.13 13.53
CA MET A 232 2.47 16.56 12.20
C MET A 232 2.22 18.08 12.19
N ASP A 233 2.65 18.76 11.13
CA ASP A 233 2.27 20.16 10.88
C ASP A 233 0.85 20.22 10.30
N GLU A 234 -0.13 20.26 11.20
CA GLU A 234 -1.57 20.25 10.88
C GLU A 234 -1.97 21.37 9.91
N ALA A 235 -1.28 22.52 9.95
CA ALA A 235 -1.59 23.67 9.09
C ALA A 235 -1.10 23.51 7.65
N ARG A 236 -0.08 22.70 7.41
CA ARG A 236 0.58 22.59 6.11
C ARG A 236 0.45 21.23 5.43
N ILE A 237 0.03 20.21 6.16
CA ILE A 237 0.03 18.84 5.65
C ILE A 237 -0.80 18.69 4.38
N VAL A 238 -2.01 19.28 4.34
CA VAL A 238 -2.91 19.21 3.17
C VAL A 238 -2.26 19.87 1.94
N ASP A 239 -1.70 21.07 2.10
CA ASP A 239 -1.04 21.76 0.99
C ASP A 239 0.21 20.99 0.51
N THR A 240 0.94 20.35 1.42
CA THR A 240 2.09 19.52 1.06
C THR A 240 1.66 18.31 0.23
N ILE A 241 0.61 17.59 0.64
CA ILE A 241 0.03 16.45 -0.09
C ILE A 241 -0.42 16.88 -1.49
N VAL A 242 -1.14 18.01 -1.58
CA VAL A 242 -1.69 18.50 -2.84
C VAL A 242 -0.61 18.99 -3.81
N GLN A 243 0.51 19.51 -3.31
CA GLN A 243 1.59 20.03 -4.17
C GLN A 243 2.65 18.98 -4.49
N GLN A 244 2.98 18.10 -3.58
CA GLN A 244 4.15 17.22 -3.65
C GLN A 244 3.79 15.72 -3.62
N GLY A 245 2.51 15.37 -3.46
CA GLY A 245 2.07 13.99 -3.39
C GLY A 245 2.43 13.20 -4.65
N PRO A 246 2.70 11.89 -4.52
CA PRO A 246 3.10 11.03 -5.64
C PRO A 246 2.08 11.02 -6.78
N THR A 247 0.79 11.07 -6.48
CA THR A 247 -0.29 11.13 -7.48
C THR A 247 -0.20 12.38 -8.36
N VAL A 248 0.16 13.53 -7.78
CA VAL A 248 0.35 14.77 -8.55
C VAL A 248 1.62 14.70 -9.38
N LYS A 249 2.71 14.17 -8.84
CA LYS A 249 3.96 13.93 -9.59
C LYS A 249 3.74 13.00 -10.77
N GLU A 250 2.94 11.95 -10.60
CA GLU A 250 2.58 11.04 -11.69
C GLU A 250 1.76 11.77 -12.77
N ALA A 251 0.74 12.55 -12.39
CA ALA A 251 -0.03 13.34 -13.34
C ALA A 251 0.85 14.36 -14.11
N GLN A 252 1.82 14.99 -13.44
CA GLN A 252 2.80 15.86 -14.09
C GLN A 252 3.68 15.09 -15.08
N GLN A 253 4.08 13.88 -14.75
CA GLN A 253 4.87 13.01 -15.62
C GLN A 253 4.05 12.54 -16.84
N GLN A 254 2.74 12.32 -16.70
CA GLN A 254 1.86 12.02 -17.84
C GLN A 254 1.80 13.20 -18.83
N VAL A 255 1.87 14.44 -18.36
CA VAL A 255 2.00 15.62 -19.26
C VAL A 255 3.31 15.54 -20.05
N ALA A 256 4.43 15.16 -19.43
CA ALA A 256 5.71 15.01 -20.13
C ALA A 256 5.65 13.90 -21.21
N ILE A 257 4.99 12.78 -20.91
CA ILE A 257 4.75 11.69 -21.87
C ILE A 257 3.89 12.17 -23.04
N ALA A 258 2.78 12.86 -22.78
CA ALA A 258 1.89 13.40 -23.80
C ALA A 258 2.60 14.45 -24.69
N GLN A 259 3.47 15.28 -24.11
CA GLN A 259 4.32 16.21 -24.87
C GLN A 259 5.29 15.48 -25.80
N ALA A 260 5.91 14.41 -25.32
CA ALA A 260 6.83 13.58 -26.13
C ALA A 260 6.07 12.92 -27.29
N ARG A 261 4.85 12.38 -27.03
CA ARG A 261 3.96 11.81 -28.06
C ARG A 261 3.57 12.84 -29.11
N LEU A 262 3.19 14.04 -28.70
CA LEU A 262 2.85 15.13 -29.63
C LEU A 262 4.04 15.53 -30.51
N LYS A 263 5.25 15.60 -29.95
CA LYS A 263 6.48 15.86 -30.72
C LYS A 263 6.73 14.76 -31.75
N ALA A 264 6.58 13.49 -31.36
CA ALA A 264 6.74 12.36 -32.25
C ALA A 264 5.68 12.37 -33.37
N ALA A 265 4.39 12.60 -33.03
CA ALA A 265 3.30 12.67 -34.00
C ALA A 265 3.50 13.79 -35.05
N LYS A 266 4.01 14.96 -34.62
CA LYS A 266 4.35 16.06 -35.52
C LYS A 266 5.51 15.73 -36.46
N ARG A 267 6.47 14.90 -36.01
CA ARG A 267 7.64 14.56 -36.82
C ARG A 267 7.38 13.39 -37.78
N GLU A 268 6.31 12.64 -37.58
CA GLU A 268 5.97 11.49 -38.44
C GLU A 268 5.68 11.89 -39.90
N VAL A 269 5.40 13.16 -40.16
CA VAL A 269 5.24 13.70 -41.52
C VAL A 269 6.52 13.64 -42.33
N VAL A 270 7.71 13.54 -41.72
CA VAL A 270 8.97 13.41 -42.45
C VAL A 270 9.06 12.03 -43.06
N PRO A 271 9.21 11.89 -44.41
CA PRO A 271 9.28 10.59 -45.05
C PRO A 271 10.55 9.85 -44.69
N ASP A 272 10.45 8.50 -44.70
CA ASP A 272 11.61 7.62 -44.57
C ASP A 272 12.21 7.32 -45.93
N LEU A 273 13.51 7.02 -45.95
CA LEU A 273 14.23 6.67 -47.13
C LEU A 273 14.24 5.16 -47.27
N GLN A 274 13.76 4.65 -48.40
CA GLN A 274 13.82 3.23 -48.77
C GLN A 274 14.96 2.98 -49.72
N LEU A 275 15.91 2.16 -49.31
CA LEU A 275 17.06 1.74 -50.13
C LEU A 275 16.86 0.28 -50.53
N ARG A 276 17.12 -0.04 -51.77
CA ARG A 276 17.07 -1.42 -52.26
C ARG A 276 18.16 -1.62 -53.32
N ALA A 277 18.89 -2.73 -53.19
CA ALA A 277 19.92 -3.11 -54.19
C ALA A 277 19.95 -4.63 -54.33
N GLY A 278 20.31 -5.10 -55.51
CA GLY A 278 20.35 -6.51 -55.76
C GLY A 278 21.04 -6.87 -57.10
N GLU A 279 21.13 -8.16 -57.29
CA GLU A 279 21.60 -8.73 -58.56
C GLU A 279 20.53 -9.65 -59.09
N GLN A 280 20.34 -9.62 -60.43
CA GLN A 280 19.38 -10.45 -61.15
C GLN A 280 20.04 -11.04 -62.40
N GLU A 281 19.65 -12.22 -62.78
CA GLU A 281 19.98 -12.84 -64.04
C GLU A 281 18.87 -12.51 -65.05
N ASN A 282 19.20 -11.75 -66.09
CA ASN A 282 18.30 -11.49 -67.18
C ASN A 282 18.43 -12.61 -68.21
N LEU A 283 17.41 -13.43 -68.32
CA LEU A 283 17.33 -14.60 -69.20
C LEU A 283 16.84 -14.26 -70.60
N GLU A 284 16.64 -12.99 -70.92
CA GLU A 284 16.19 -12.54 -72.25
C GLU A 284 17.31 -12.74 -73.26
N ALA A 285 16.90 -13.32 -74.42
CA ALA A 285 17.82 -13.53 -75.57
C ALA A 285 18.17 -12.18 -76.21
N LEU A 286 19.43 -11.98 -76.53
CA LEU A 286 19.88 -10.78 -77.23
C LEU A 286 19.40 -10.88 -78.71
N PRO A 287 18.70 -9.83 -79.22
CA PRO A 287 18.19 -9.86 -80.60
C PRO A 287 19.26 -10.06 -81.68
N GLU A 288 20.44 -9.54 -81.45
CA GLU A 288 21.59 -9.61 -82.40
C GLU A 288 22.45 -10.85 -82.24
N ALA A 289 22.22 -11.69 -81.20
CA ALA A 289 22.98 -12.88 -80.97
C ALA A 289 22.03 -14.03 -80.49
N PRO A 290 21.31 -14.71 -81.34
CA PRO A 290 20.38 -15.80 -80.97
C PRO A 290 21.07 -16.88 -80.14
N GLY A 291 20.50 -17.21 -78.96
CA GLY A 291 21.06 -18.16 -77.98
C GLY A 291 21.99 -17.58 -76.93
N ARG A 292 22.28 -16.26 -76.95
CA ARG A 292 23.01 -15.56 -75.89
C ARG A 292 22.03 -14.76 -75.07
N LYS A 293 22.12 -14.93 -73.74
CA LYS A 293 21.30 -14.20 -72.74
C LYS A 293 21.98 -12.89 -72.39
N THR A 294 21.20 -11.94 -71.89
CA THR A 294 21.71 -10.65 -71.37
C THR A 294 22.65 -10.86 -70.19
N GLY A 295 22.34 -11.85 -69.31
CA GLY A 295 23.20 -12.23 -68.17
C GLY A 295 22.97 -11.44 -66.91
N ALA A 296 23.96 -11.44 -66.00
CA ALA A 296 23.87 -10.81 -64.72
C ALA A 296 23.80 -9.28 -64.81
N GLN A 297 22.86 -8.72 -64.09
CA GLN A 297 22.61 -7.26 -63.97
C GLN A 297 22.48 -6.87 -62.52
N SER A 298 23.13 -5.77 -62.10
CA SER A 298 22.96 -5.18 -60.78
C SER A 298 21.97 -4.02 -60.85
N PHE A 299 21.16 -3.87 -59.84
CA PHE A 299 20.25 -2.73 -59.70
C PHE A 299 20.34 -2.09 -58.32
N ALA A 300 20.05 -0.81 -58.26
CA ALA A 300 19.87 -0.05 -57.02
C ALA A 300 18.70 0.92 -57.18
N SER A 301 17.88 1.01 -56.16
CA SER A 301 16.78 1.97 -56.11
C SER A 301 16.73 2.72 -54.80
N VAL A 302 16.30 3.98 -54.90
CA VAL A 302 16.09 4.88 -53.74
C VAL A 302 14.68 5.45 -53.91
N GLY A 303 13.85 5.27 -52.85
CA GLY A 303 12.49 5.73 -52.79
C GLY A 303 12.17 6.52 -51.57
N ILE A 304 11.24 7.47 -51.64
CA ILE A 304 10.64 8.19 -50.53
C ILE A 304 9.13 8.20 -50.72
N GLU A 305 8.38 8.02 -49.63
CA GLU A 305 6.92 8.16 -49.64
C GLU A 305 6.52 9.59 -49.30
N LEU A 306 5.95 10.33 -50.25
CA LEU A 306 5.56 11.73 -50.08
C LEU A 306 4.21 11.84 -49.35
N PRO A 307 4.11 12.50 -48.19
CA PRO A 307 2.88 12.63 -47.42
C PRO A 307 1.98 13.73 -47.99
N LEU A 308 1.37 13.49 -49.15
CA LEU A 308 0.52 14.51 -49.85
C LEU A 308 -0.84 14.62 -49.18
N TRP A 309 -1.49 13.52 -48.86
CA TRP A 309 -2.82 13.48 -48.25
C TRP A 309 -2.79 13.15 -46.79
N ASN A 310 -2.05 12.12 -46.41
CA ASN A 310 -1.85 11.71 -45.03
C ASN A 310 -0.59 12.38 -44.47
N ARG A 311 -0.79 13.51 -43.78
CA ARG A 311 0.26 14.27 -43.08
C ARG A 311 0.26 14.00 -41.58
N ASN A 312 -0.29 12.86 -41.16
CA ASN A 312 -0.47 12.46 -39.76
C ASN A 312 -1.34 13.47 -38.96
N GLN A 313 -2.20 14.24 -39.64
CA GLN A 313 -2.98 15.31 -39.00
C GLN A 313 -3.96 14.82 -37.94
N GLY A 314 -4.56 13.65 -38.12
CA GLY A 314 -5.47 13.03 -37.15
C GLY A 314 -4.73 12.65 -35.84
N ASN A 315 -3.57 11.99 -35.96
CA ASN A 315 -2.77 11.61 -34.81
C ASN A 315 -2.16 12.83 -34.10
N GLN A 316 -1.85 13.93 -34.83
CA GLN A 316 -1.40 15.17 -34.23
C GLN A 316 -2.51 15.84 -33.40
N GLN A 317 -3.76 15.83 -33.88
CA GLN A 317 -4.91 16.35 -33.15
C GLN A 317 -5.21 15.49 -31.93
N ALA A 318 -5.19 14.16 -32.07
CA ALA A 318 -5.37 13.23 -30.96
C ALA A 318 -4.31 13.42 -29.87
N ALA A 319 -3.03 13.51 -30.25
CA ALA A 319 -1.96 13.77 -29.28
C ALA A 319 -2.03 15.17 -28.63
N SER A 320 -2.59 16.16 -29.33
CA SER A 320 -2.85 17.49 -28.74
C SER A 320 -3.97 17.43 -27.71
N ALA A 321 -5.05 16.69 -27.98
CA ALA A 321 -6.14 16.47 -27.03
C ALA A 321 -5.68 15.66 -25.82
N GLU A 322 -4.85 14.60 -26.03
CA GLU A 322 -4.23 13.83 -24.95
C GLU A 322 -3.37 14.72 -24.02
N LEU A 323 -2.64 15.68 -24.59
CA LEU A 323 -1.87 16.64 -23.78
C LEU A 323 -2.78 17.57 -22.97
N GLU A 324 -3.90 18.01 -23.51
CA GLU A 324 -4.88 18.83 -22.78
C GLU A 324 -5.54 18.02 -21.66
N GLU A 325 -5.95 16.80 -21.94
CA GLU A 325 -6.48 15.86 -20.95
C GLU A 325 -5.48 15.63 -19.79
N ALA A 326 -4.21 15.37 -20.09
CA ALA A 326 -3.18 15.18 -19.09
C ALA A 326 -2.97 16.43 -18.20
N ARG A 327 -3.12 17.64 -18.75
CA ARG A 327 -3.05 18.88 -17.96
C ARG A 327 -4.25 19.04 -17.03
N LEU A 328 -5.44 18.73 -17.49
CA LEU A 328 -6.66 18.76 -16.66
C LEU A 328 -6.60 17.72 -15.56
N GLU A 329 -5.96 16.58 -15.80
CA GLU A 329 -5.77 15.51 -14.82
C GLU A 329 -4.94 15.98 -13.61
N ILE A 330 -3.96 16.88 -13.77
CA ILE A 330 -3.24 17.49 -12.64
C ILE A 330 -4.24 18.21 -11.72
N THR A 331 -5.08 19.07 -12.30
CA THR A 331 -6.07 19.84 -11.53
C THR A 331 -7.08 18.92 -10.86
N ARG A 332 -7.59 17.93 -11.58
CA ARG A 332 -8.51 16.90 -11.03
C ARG A 332 -7.89 16.17 -9.84
N SER A 333 -6.64 15.72 -10.00
CA SER A 333 -5.91 15.00 -8.94
C SER A 333 -5.68 15.87 -7.71
N GLN A 334 -5.31 17.15 -7.90
CA GLN A 334 -5.13 18.10 -6.80
C GLN A 334 -6.42 18.35 -6.02
N LEU A 335 -7.55 18.53 -6.72
CA LEU A 335 -8.85 18.72 -6.09
C LEU A 335 -9.31 17.47 -5.32
N SER A 336 -9.11 16.28 -5.91
CA SER A 336 -9.44 15.02 -5.23
C SER A 336 -8.60 14.82 -3.96
N LEU A 337 -7.28 15.02 -4.07
CA LEU A 337 -6.38 14.90 -2.92
C LEU A 337 -6.71 15.89 -1.81
N ARG A 338 -7.06 17.15 -2.17
CA ARG A 338 -7.47 18.15 -1.18
C ARG A 338 -8.70 17.69 -0.43
N ARG A 339 -9.75 17.26 -1.15
CA ARG A 339 -10.98 16.75 -0.52
C ARG A 339 -10.70 15.59 0.44
N ASP A 340 -9.89 14.62 -0.01
CA ASP A 340 -9.61 13.41 0.75
C ASP A 340 -8.72 13.72 1.96
N ALA A 341 -7.70 14.58 1.81
CA ALA A 341 -6.81 14.99 2.88
C ALA A 341 -7.50 15.87 3.93
N GLU A 342 -8.39 16.79 3.52
CA GLU A 342 -9.20 17.58 4.47
C GLU A 342 -10.08 16.67 5.33
N GLY A 343 -10.75 15.67 4.73
CA GLY A 343 -11.56 14.70 5.47
C GLY A 343 -10.74 13.87 6.46
N LEU A 344 -9.53 13.46 6.06
CA LEU A 344 -8.62 12.73 6.96
C LEU A 344 -8.10 13.62 8.10
N LEU A 345 -7.81 14.90 7.83
CA LEU A 345 -7.35 15.84 8.85
C LEU A 345 -8.43 16.08 9.90
N GLU A 346 -9.69 16.29 9.51
CA GLU A 346 -10.81 16.45 10.44
C GLU A 346 -11.02 15.18 11.28
N ASN A 347 -10.92 13.98 10.68
CA ASN A 347 -11.02 12.73 11.41
C ASN A 347 -9.85 12.56 12.40
N TYR A 348 -8.63 12.95 12.01
CA TYR A 348 -7.46 12.94 12.90
C TYR A 348 -7.64 13.88 14.09
N LEU A 349 -8.05 15.13 13.85
CA LEU A 349 -8.23 16.13 14.90
C LEU A 349 -9.33 15.71 15.88
N SER A 350 -10.44 15.15 15.38
CA SER A 350 -11.52 14.62 16.19
C SER A 350 -11.07 13.45 17.06
N ALA A 351 -10.35 12.47 16.49
CA ALA A 351 -9.82 11.34 17.24
C ALA A 351 -8.75 11.75 18.27
N LYS A 352 -7.91 12.73 17.93
CA LYS A 352 -6.92 13.32 18.84
C LYS A 352 -7.59 13.99 20.04
N LEU A 353 -8.63 14.80 19.79
CA LEU A 353 -9.41 15.43 20.85
C LEU A 353 -10.09 14.39 21.76
N GLU A 354 -10.70 13.36 21.17
CA GLU A 354 -11.29 12.26 21.93
C GLU A 354 -10.26 11.57 22.82
N ALA A 355 -9.12 11.15 22.27
CA ALA A 355 -8.06 10.48 22.99
C ALA A 355 -7.54 11.36 24.16
N GLU A 356 -7.35 12.66 23.92
CA GLU A 356 -6.93 13.60 24.94
C GLU A 356 -7.97 13.73 26.08
N ARG A 357 -9.27 13.80 25.74
CA ARG A 357 -10.36 13.87 26.72
C ARG A 357 -10.49 12.59 27.53
N TYR A 358 -10.34 11.43 26.90
CA TYR A 358 -10.28 10.17 27.63
C TYR A 358 -9.11 10.17 28.62
N ARG A 359 -7.91 10.50 28.17
CA ARG A 359 -6.69 10.47 28.97
C ARG A 359 -6.73 11.46 30.15
N THR A 360 -7.16 12.71 29.89
CA THR A 360 -7.03 13.80 30.87
C THR A 360 -8.26 14.00 31.78
N ALA A 361 -9.45 13.57 31.33
CA ALA A 361 -10.69 13.87 32.02
C ALA A 361 -11.50 12.62 32.41
N LEU A 362 -11.75 11.71 31.50
CA LEU A 362 -12.67 10.60 31.72
C LEU A 362 -12.04 9.48 32.54
N LEU A 363 -10.90 8.96 32.10
CA LEU A 363 -10.22 7.85 32.76
C LEU A 363 -9.80 8.15 34.21
N PRO A 364 -9.22 9.33 34.54
CA PRO A 364 -8.88 9.64 35.93
C PRO A 364 -10.11 9.68 36.83
N ARG A 365 -11.23 10.22 36.33
CA ARG A 365 -12.47 10.31 37.13
C ARG A 365 -13.11 8.95 37.31
N ALA A 366 -13.18 8.13 36.25
CA ALA A 366 -13.74 6.79 36.34
C ALA A 366 -12.92 5.89 37.26
N ARG A 367 -11.58 5.96 37.19
CA ARG A 367 -10.69 5.24 38.09
C ARG A 367 -10.92 5.68 39.56
N ARG A 368 -11.01 6.97 39.79
CA ARG A 368 -11.28 7.49 41.15
C ARG A 368 -12.65 7.08 41.66
N ALA A 369 -13.67 7.06 40.81
CA ALA A 369 -15.00 6.59 41.19
C ALA A 369 -14.97 5.10 41.56
N TYR A 370 -14.35 4.25 40.76
CA TYR A 370 -14.17 2.84 41.07
C TYR A 370 -13.44 2.60 42.39
N GLU A 371 -12.30 3.28 42.62
CA GLU A 371 -11.55 3.19 43.88
C GLU A 371 -12.41 3.56 45.10
N LEU A 372 -13.21 4.64 45.00
CA LEU A 372 -14.08 5.06 46.06
C LEU A 372 -15.23 4.08 46.34
N TYR A 373 -15.86 3.51 45.30
CA TYR A 373 -16.90 2.49 45.47
C TYR A 373 -16.31 1.22 46.06
N LEU A 374 -15.14 0.79 45.62
CA LEU A 374 -14.44 -0.37 46.16
C LEU A 374 -14.08 -0.19 47.64
N ALA A 375 -13.55 0.98 48.02
CA ALA A 375 -13.25 1.28 49.41
C ALA A 375 -14.50 1.32 50.32
N LYS A 376 -15.63 1.89 49.83
CA LYS A 376 -16.90 1.86 50.55
C LYS A 376 -17.44 0.46 50.75
N TYR A 377 -17.35 -0.38 49.73
CA TYR A 377 -17.76 -1.77 49.80
C TYR A 377 -16.92 -2.55 50.83
N GLN A 378 -15.59 -2.39 50.82
CA GLN A 378 -14.69 -3.02 51.78
C GLN A 378 -14.99 -2.63 53.23
N ASN A 379 -15.54 -1.42 53.45
CA ASN A 379 -15.96 -0.93 54.74
C ASN A 379 -17.45 -1.22 55.05
N MET A 380 -18.09 -2.12 54.27
CA MET A 380 -19.53 -2.47 54.45
C MET A 380 -20.51 -1.29 54.36
N ALA A 381 -20.11 -0.20 53.74
CA ALA A 381 -20.92 1.03 53.61
C ALA A 381 -21.66 1.14 52.26
N GLN A 382 -21.50 0.19 51.35
CA GLN A 382 -22.11 0.20 50.02
C GLN A 382 -22.39 -1.21 49.53
N ALA A 383 -23.44 -1.38 48.74
CA ALA A 383 -23.76 -2.64 48.07
C ALA A 383 -22.82 -2.92 46.91
N TYR A 384 -22.53 -4.21 46.62
CA TYR A 384 -21.61 -4.66 45.61
C TYR A 384 -21.95 -4.25 44.17
N PRO A 385 -23.23 -4.16 43.72
CA PRO A 385 -23.61 -3.77 42.37
C PRO A 385 -22.98 -2.46 41.86
N GLN A 386 -22.79 -1.45 42.75
CA GLN A 386 -22.18 -0.18 42.36
C GLN A 386 -20.68 -0.32 42.04
N VAL A 387 -19.99 -1.28 42.67
CA VAL A 387 -18.60 -1.60 42.37
C VAL A 387 -18.53 -2.19 40.96
N ILE A 388 -19.38 -3.15 40.62
CA ILE A 388 -19.46 -3.78 39.28
C ILE A 388 -19.72 -2.74 38.21
N VAL A 389 -20.72 -1.87 38.38
CA VAL A 389 -21.06 -0.83 37.42
C VAL A 389 -19.91 0.13 37.19
N SER A 390 -19.26 0.60 38.26
CA SER A 390 -18.13 1.52 38.15
C SER A 390 -16.89 0.86 37.52
N GLN A 391 -16.67 -0.41 37.80
CA GLN A 391 -15.62 -1.22 37.19
C GLN A 391 -15.87 -1.40 35.70
N ARG A 392 -17.06 -1.83 35.29
CA ARG A 392 -17.45 -1.97 33.87
C ARG A 392 -17.25 -0.66 33.13
N THR A 393 -17.77 0.46 33.69
CA THR A 393 -17.59 1.79 33.10
C THR A 393 -16.12 2.16 32.90
N LEU A 394 -15.25 1.89 33.89
CA LEU A 394 -13.81 2.16 33.76
C LEU A 394 -13.21 1.37 32.57
N PHE A 395 -13.47 0.07 32.48
CA PHE A 395 -12.88 -0.77 31.43
C PHE A 395 -13.46 -0.45 30.05
N GLU A 396 -14.75 -0.11 29.93
CA GLU A 396 -15.34 0.38 28.70
C GLU A 396 -14.66 1.68 28.22
N LEU A 397 -14.42 2.63 29.14
CA LEU A 397 -13.69 3.86 28.82
C LEU A 397 -12.23 3.59 28.42
N GLU A 398 -11.55 2.60 29.03
CA GLU A 398 -10.20 2.20 28.60
C GLU A 398 -10.22 1.62 27.17
N VAL A 399 -11.22 0.81 26.80
CA VAL A 399 -11.38 0.30 25.44
C VAL A 399 -11.67 1.43 24.45
N HIS A 400 -12.60 2.34 24.78
CA HIS A 400 -12.90 3.50 23.92
C HIS A 400 -11.69 4.42 23.74
N TYR A 401 -10.85 4.57 24.77
CA TYR A 401 -9.58 5.29 24.63
C TYR A 401 -8.64 4.63 23.62
N ILE A 402 -8.49 3.29 23.68
CA ILE A 402 -7.69 2.53 22.71
C ILE A 402 -8.26 2.69 21.31
N ASP A 403 -9.58 2.67 21.16
CA ASP A 403 -10.25 2.87 19.86
C ASP A 403 -10.05 4.29 19.30
N ALA A 404 -10.03 5.31 20.16
CA ALA A 404 -9.72 6.69 19.77
C ALA A 404 -8.26 6.82 19.32
N LEU A 405 -7.31 6.20 20.04
CA LEU A 405 -5.91 6.14 19.64
C LEU A 405 -5.72 5.41 18.30
N ASP A 406 -6.39 4.30 18.11
CA ASP A 406 -6.33 3.55 16.86
C ASP A 406 -6.81 4.40 15.67
N ARG A 407 -7.98 5.05 15.77
CA ARG A 407 -8.48 5.97 14.75
C ARG A 407 -7.53 7.14 14.50
N MET A 408 -6.95 7.71 15.55
CA MET A 408 -5.97 8.79 15.44
C MET A 408 -4.75 8.35 14.63
N TRP A 409 -4.18 7.17 14.93
CA TRP A 409 -3.04 6.63 14.19
C TRP A 409 -3.38 6.33 12.73
N GLN A 410 -4.56 5.73 12.45
CA GLN A 410 -4.98 5.42 11.08
C GLN A 410 -5.03 6.68 10.20
N ASN A 411 -5.63 7.75 10.71
CA ASN A 411 -5.73 9.01 9.97
C ASN A 411 -4.38 9.73 9.87
N ALA A 412 -3.57 9.71 10.92
CA ALA A 412 -2.22 10.29 10.90
C ALA A 412 -1.33 9.63 9.85
N ILE A 413 -1.30 8.30 9.82
CA ILE A 413 -0.48 7.53 8.86
C ILE A 413 -0.97 7.76 7.43
N ALA A 414 -2.30 7.83 7.22
CA ALA A 414 -2.87 8.12 5.91
C ALA A 414 -2.45 9.51 5.40
N LEU A 415 -2.42 10.52 6.27
CA LEU A 415 -1.95 11.87 5.93
C LEU A 415 -0.44 11.91 5.66
N GLU A 416 0.39 11.31 6.53
CA GLU A 416 1.85 11.30 6.34
C GLU A 416 2.30 10.57 5.07
N ASN A 417 1.51 9.62 4.59
CA ASN A 417 1.81 8.84 3.39
C ASN A 417 0.99 9.28 2.16
N ASP A 418 0.63 10.56 2.09
CA ASP A 418 -0.01 11.16 0.92
C ASP A 418 -1.33 10.46 0.52
N THR A 419 -2.12 9.99 1.48
CA THR A 419 -3.38 9.24 1.30
C THR A 419 -3.26 7.89 0.59
N LEU A 420 -2.05 7.36 0.42
CA LEU A 420 -1.81 6.10 -0.26
C LEU A 420 -2.20 4.89 0.59
N GLN A 421 -3.04 4.02 0.04
CA GLN A 421 -3.53 2.79 0.66
C GLN A 421 -3.38 1.59 -0.30
N GLY A 422 -3.48 0.37 0.22
CA GLY A 422 -3.49 -0.84 -0.59
C GLY A 422 -2.10 -1.33 -0.98
N GLY A 423 -1.23 -1.65 -0.01
CA GLY A 423 0.15 -2.10 -0.23
C GLY A 423 0.29 -3.45 -0.95
N LEU A 424 -0.78 -4.25 -1.00
CA LEU A 424 -0.86 -5.47 -1.80
C LEU A 424 -1.55 -5.25 -3.16
N GLU A 425 -2.04 -4.04 -3.46
CA GLU A 425 -2.56 -3.73 -4.77
C GLU A 425 -1.44 -3.63 -5.80
N LYS A 426 -1.78 -3.96 -7.05
CA LYS A 426 -0.83 -3.84 -8.15
C LYS A 426 -0.38 -2.38 -8.30
N PRO A 427 0.94 -2.12 -8.54
CA PRO A 427 1.43 -0.78 -8.86
C PRO A 427 0.66 -0.19 -10.06
N LYS A 428 0.16 1.02 -9.90
CA LYS A 428 -0.63 1.73 -10.94
C LYS A 428 0.11 2.98 -11.34
#